data_92d172920a5ef22e9a11c452d8a88ba3
#
_entry.id   92d172920a5ef22e9a11c452d8a88ba3
#
_cell.length_a   1.000
_cell.length_b   1.000
_cell.length_c   1.000
_cell.angle_alpha   90.00
_cell.angle_beta   90.00
_cell.angle_gamma   90.00
#
_symmetry.space_group_name_H-M   'P 1'
#
loop_
_entity.id
_entity.type
_entity.pdbx_description
1 polymer ?
#
loop_
_entity_poly.entity_id
_entity_poly.type
_entity_poly.pdbx_seq_one_letter_code
_entity_poly.pdbx_strand_id
1 'polypeptide(L)'
;MTTVTADRAQRKARSTDELPDETLLGWLREMQLIREFENRTAQAYQQAKIGGFCHVYTGQEALVVGTFAAVNKDDPVVTAYRDHGHALARGMSPDACMAEMFGKAAGCAKGKGGSMHMFDRPNELYGGHGIVGAQTALGAGLAFSVKYEREVLKRDVYGNENPPKRIALCYLGDGALNQGCLHEAKNLAGIFSLPVIFIVENNGYSMGTSIARGTTMAHDLTEKGEAYGMLSRKIDSMDILDIYSEFKEIADECRAEQKPAFVDIRTYRYKGHSMSDPQKYRTREEVESYEKDKDSI
;
A
#
# COMPACT_ATOMS: atom_id res chain seq x y z
N MET A 1 -20.52 21.83 -6.39
CA MET A 1 -20.51 20.49 -5.79
C MET A 1 -21.22 19.42 -6.64
N THR A 2 -22.30 19.74 -7.36
CA THR A 2 -23.12 18.77 -8.13
C THR A 2 -22.48 18.24 -9.42
N THR A 3 -21.60 18.97 -10.08
CA THR A 3 -20.95 18.57 -11.35
C THR A 3 -19.83 17.57 -11.17
N VAL A 4 -19.06 17.67 -10.09
CA VAL A 4 -17.92 16.77 -9.81
C VAL A 4 -18.40 15.36 -9.43
N THR A 5 -19.48 15.27 -8.64
CA THR A 5 -20.08 13.99 -8.22
C THR A 5 -20.75 13.25 -9.37
N ALA A 6 -21.39 13.95 -10.31
CA ALA A 6 -22.02 13.34 -11.49
C ALA A 6 -20.97 12.83 -12.49
N ASP A 7 -19.88 13.56 -12.68
CA ASP A 7 -18.77 13.15 -13.55
C ASP A 7 -18.03 11.93 -12.97
N ARG A 8 -17.87 11.90 -11.65
CA ARG A 8 -17.29 10.75 -10.92
C ARG A 8 -18.15 9.47 -11.04
N ALA A 9 -19.47 9.60 -10.89
CA ALA A 9 -20.40 8.49 -11.06
C ALA A 9 -20.44 7.95 -12.51
N GLN A 10 -20.34 8.84 -13.52
CA GLN A 10 -20.26 8.44 -14.93
C GLN A 10 -18.93 7.80 -15.28
N ARG A 11 -17.81 8.25 -14.69
CA ARG A 11 -16.49 7.62 -14.87
C ARG A 11 -16.45 6.24 -14.23
N LYS A 12 -17.01 6.09 -13.01
CA LYS A 12 -17.15 4.80 -12.33
C LYS A 12 -17.95 3.80 -13.20
N ALA A 13 -19.10 4.19 -13.72
CA ALA A 13 -19.90 3.36 -14.60
C ALA A 13 -19.12 2.89 -15.85
N ARG A 14 -18.37 3.80 -16.50
CA ARG A 14 -17.58 3.46 -17.68
C ARG A 14 -16.41 2.52 -17.39
N SER A 15 -15.74 2.66 -16.23
CA SER A 15 -14.58 1.81 -15.89
C SER A 15 -14.99 0.40 -15.43
N THR A 16 -16.20 0.24 -14.92
CA THR A 16 -16.68 -1.05 -14.42
C THR A 16 -17.38 -1.89 -15.49
N ASP A 17 -18.10 -1.26 -16.44
CA ASP A 17 -18.77 -1.94 -17.53
C ASP A 17 -17.78 -2.58 -18.54
N GLU A 18 -16.51 -2.19 -18.51
CA GLU A 18 -15.44 -2.70 -19.37
C GLU A 18 -14.60 -3.82 -18.73
N LEU A 19 -14.74 -4.08 -17.41
CA LEU A 19 -13.96 -5.11 -16.74
C LEU A 19 -14.64 -6.47 -16.85
N PRO A 20 -13.91 -7.53 -17.32
CA PRO A 20 -14.46 -8.88 -17.35
C PRO A 20 -14.84 -9.37 -15.95
N ASP A 21 -15.94 -10.11 -15.84
CA ASP A 21 -16.38 -10.74 -14.60
C ASP A 21 -15.29 -11.58 -13.94
N GLU A 22 -14.45 -12.25 -14.74
CA GLU A 22 -13.33 -13.04 -14.24
C GLU A 22 -12.31 -12.19 -13.49
N THR A 23 -12.08 -10.96 -13.95
CA THR A 23 -11.19 -9.98 -13.28
C THR A 23 -11.77 -9.58 -11.93
N LEU A 24 -13.05 -9.24 -11.88
CA LEU A 24 -13.74 -8.84 -10.64
C LEU A 24 -13.77 -10.00 -9.64
N LEU A 25 -14.07 -11.19 -10.09
CA LEU A 25 -14.01 -12.41 -9.27
C LEU A 25 -12.57 -12.72 -8.81
N GLY A 26 -11.57 -12.43 -9.63
CA GLY A 26 -10.16 -12.54 -9.27
C GLY A 26 -9.82 -11.63 -8.09
N TRP A 27 -10.17 -10.36 -8.17
CA TRP A 27 -9.94 -9.38 -7.10
C TRP A 27 -10.69 -9.74 -5.81
N LEU A 28 -11.94 -10.18 -5.92
CA LEU A 28 -12.71 -10.65 -4.76
C LEU A 28 -12.01 -11.84 -4.07
N ARG A 29 -11.51 -12.81 -4.85
CA ARG A 29 -10.76 -13.96 -4.31
C ARG A 29 -9.48 -13.53 -3.62
N GLU A 30 -8.76 -12.56 -4.18
CA GLU A 30 -7.54 -12.03 -3.55
C GLU A 30 -7.85 -11.31 -2.23
N MET A 31 -8.87 -10.47 -2.18
CA MET A 31 -9.31 -9.83 -0.95
C MET A 31 -9.73 -10.85 0.11
N GLN A 32 -10.51 -11.87 -0.27
CA GLN A 32 -10.91 -12.97 0.62
C GLN A 32 -9.71 -13.79 1.10
N LEU A 33 -8.73 -14.05 0.23
CA LEU A 33 -7.50 -14.75 0.62
C LEU A 33 -6.74 -13.95 1.69
N ILE A 34 -6.56 -12.66 1.51
CA ILE A 34 -5.90 -11.79 2.49
C ILE A 34 -6.70 -11.81 3.81
N ARG A 35 -8.02 -11.63 3.77
CA ARG A 35 -8.88 -11.64 4.96
C ARG A 35 -8.77 -12.96 5.73
N GLU A 36 -8.87 -14.08 5.05
CA GLU A 36 -8.80 -15.39 5.70
C GLU A 36 -7.38 -15.68 6.23
N PHE A 37 -6.35 -15.31 5.47
CA PHE A 37 -4.96 -15.40 5.93
C PHE A 37 -4.74 -14.62 7.23
N GLU A 38 -5.24 -13.40 7.32
CA GLU A 38 -5.11 -12.55 8.50
C GLU A 38 -5.93 -13.07 9.69
N ASN A 39 -7.10 -13.67 9.44
CA ASN A 39 -7.87 -14.36 10.48
C ASN A 39 -7.09 -15.54 11.05
N ARG A 40 -6.44 -16.34 10.20
CA ARG A 40 -5.57 -17.46 10.63
C ARG A 40 -4.32 -16.97 11.34
N THR A 41 -3.75 -15.85 10.87
CA THR A 41 -2.62 -15.19 11.54
C THR A 41 -3.00 -14.73 12.95
N ALA A 42 -4.14 -14.07 13.12
CA ALA A 42 -4.63 -13.65 14.41
C ALA A 42 -4.86 -14.84 15.35
N GLN A 43 -5.44 -15.93 14.86
CA GLN A 43 -5.63 -17.16 15.62
C GLN A 43 -4.29 -17.80 16.04
N ALA A 44 -3.33 -17.88 15.12
CA ALA A 44 -2.00 -18.42 15.41
C ALA A 44 -1.24 -17.58 16.44
N TYR A 45 -1.40 -16.26 16.38
CA TYR A 45 -0.82 -15.34 17.36
C TYR A 45 -1.42 -15.57 18.76
N GLN A 46 -2.75 -15.69 18.88
CA GLN A 46 -3.41 -16.01 20.15
C GLN A 46 -2.96 -17.36 20.74
N GLN A 47 -2.58 -18.31 19.88
CA GLN A 47 -2.01 -19.60 20.28
C GLN A 47 -0.51 -19.54 20.59
N ALA A 48 0.08 -18.35 20.65
CA ALA A 48 1.52 -18.13 20.88
C ALA A 48 2.44 -18.85 19.87
N LYS A 49 1.96 -19.11 18.65
CA LYS A 49 2.74 -19.72 17.56
C LYS A 49 3.53 -18.69 16.77
N ILE A 50 3.13 -17.43 16.83
CA ILE A 50 3.80 -16.29 16.21
C ILE A 50 4.38 -15.43 17.32
N GLY A 51 5.69 -15.21 17.29
CA GLY A 51 6.40 -14.38 18.26
C GLY A 51 6.59 -12.95 17.79
N GLY A 52 6.88 -12.06 18.74
CA GLY A 52 7.14 -10.65 18.44
C GLY A 52 5.88 -9.85 18.11
N PHE A 53 6.05 -8.71 17.43
CA PHE A 53 4.93 -7.89 16.99
C PHE A 53 4.31 -8.46 15.71
N CYS A 54 2.97 -8.53 15.69
CA CYS A 54 2.21 -9.00 14.55
C CYS A 54 1.16 -7.93 14.17
N HIS A 55 1.18 -7.51 12.91
CA HIS A 55 0.35 -6.43 12.39
C HIS A 55 -0.50 -6.93 11.22
N VAL A 56 -1.75 -7.30 11.50
CA VAL A 56 -2.67 -7.83 10.47
C VAL A 56 -3.25 -6.71 9.59
N TYR A 57 -3.52 -7.02 8.33
CA TYR A 57 -3.98 -6.09 7.30
C TYR A 57 -5.51 -6.00 7.19
N THR A 58 -6.25 -6.70 8.04
CA THR A 58 -7.72 -6.82 8.03
C THR A 58 -8.42 -5.45 7.96
N GLY A 59 -9.30 -5.28 6.96
CA GLY A 59 -10.06 -4.07 6.68
C GLY A 59 -9.42 -3.14 5.63
N GLN A 60 -8.24 -3.47 5.10
CA GLN A 60 -7.50 -2.65 4.13
C GLN A 60 -7.32 -3.38 2.78
N GLU A 61 -7.97 -4.52 2.58
CA GLU A 61 -7.76 -5.43 1.46
C GLU A 61 -7.98 -4.77 0.10
N ALA A 62 -9.05 -3.98 -0.04
CA ALA A 62 -9.36 -3.29 -1.30
C ALA A 62 -8.28 -2.30 -1.72
N LEU A 63 -7.58 -1.67 -0.75
CA LEU A 63 -6.52 -0.74 -1.06
C LEU A 63 -5.39 -1.44 -1.80
N VAL A 64 -4.86 -2.52 -1.24
CA VAL A 64 -3.69 -3.19 -1.84
C VAL A 64 -4.06 -3.92 -3.14
N VAL A 65 -5.21 -4.60 -3.19
CA VAL A 65 -5.64 -5.31 -4.41
C VAL A 65 -5.96 -4.32 -5.53
N GLY A 66 -6.70 -3.24 -5.24
CA GLY A 66 -7.06 -2.22 -6.23
C GLY A 66 -5.85 -1.47 -6.78
N THR A 67 -4.90 -1.09 -5.92
CA THR A 67 -3.68 -0.39 -6.38
C THR A 67 -2.76 -1.30 -7.17
N PHE A 68 -2.61 -2.59 -6.81
CA PHE A 68 -1.79 -3.52 -7.58
C PHE A 68 -2.44 -3.93 -8.91
N ALA A 69 -3.77 -4.00 -8.99
CA ALA A 69 -4.48 -4.20 -10.24
C ALA A 69 -4.26 -3.06 -11.25
N ALA A 70 -3.96 -1.86 -10.77
CA ALA A 70 -3.76 -0.65 -11.57
C ALA A 70 -2.33 -0.47 -12.11
N VAL A 71 -1.37 -1.30 -11.72
CA VAL A 71 0.05 -1.16 -12.06
C VAL A 71 0.64 -2.42 -12.68
N ASN A 72 1.86 -2.33 -13.18
CA ASN A 72 2.55 -3.45 -13.80
C ASN A 72 3.21 -4.35 -12.74
N LYS A 73 3.35 -5.64 -13.06
CA LYS A 73 4.01 -6.60 -12.17
C LYS A 73 5.51 -6.35 -11.97
N ASP A 74 6.14 -5.64 -12.90
CA ASP A 74 7.57 -5.27 -12.85
C ASP A 74 7.82 -3.90 -12.18
N ASP A 75 6.77 -3.23 -11.69
CA ASP A 75 6.92 -2.03 -10.88
C ASP A 75 7.38 -2.41 -9.46
N PRO A 76 8.53 -1.91 -8.98
CA PRO A 76 9.04 -2.26 -7.65
C PRO A 76 8.19 -1.66 -6.54
N VAL A 77 7.99 -2.44 -5.48
CA VAL A 77 7.17 -2.10 -4.32
C VAL A 77 7.98 -2.15 -3.04
N VAL A 78 7.80 -1.15 -2.20
CA VAL A 78 8.27 -1.14 -0.82
C VAL A 78 7.15 -0.70 0.10
N THR A 79 7.04 -1.32 1.27
CA THR A 79 5.95 -1.03 2.22
C THR A 79 6.44 -0.93 3.66
N ALA A 80 5.55 -0.53 4.56
CA ALA A 80 5.76 -0.52 5.99
C ALA A 80 5.62 -1.94 6.58
N TYR A 81 5.60 -2.05 7.88
CA TYR A 81 5.54 -3.30 8.66
C TYR A 81 4.20 -4.05 8.61
N ARG A 82 3.15 -3.49 8.01
CA ARG A 82 1.85 -4.15 7.81
C ARG A 82 1.78 -4.67 6.37
N ASP A 83 2.62 -5.65 6.08
CA ASP A 83 3.00 -6.03 4.72
C ASP A 83 2.40 -7.36 4.23
N HIS A 84 1.64 -8.08 5.08
CA HIS A 84 1.05 -9.37 4.69
C HIS A 84 0.15 -9.27 3.46
N GLY A 85 -0.76 -8.27 3.45
CA GLY A 85 -1.63 -8.01 2.31
C GLY A 85 -0.85 -7.72 1.03
N HIS A 86 0.22 -6.92 1.14
CA HIS A 86 1.10 -6.60 0.01
C HIS A 86 1.84 -7.84 -0.50
N ALA A 87 2.35 -8.68 0.41
CA ALA A 87 3.05 -9.90 0.04
C ALA A 87 2.14 -10.88 -0.71
N LEU A 88 0.92 -11.11 -0.20
CA LEU A 88 -0.06 -12.00 -0.83
C LEU A 88 -0.54 -11.46 -2.18
N ALA A 89 -0.90 -10.19 -2.26
CA ALA A 89 -1.38 -9.55 -3.49
C ALA A 89 -0.26 -9.43 -4.57
N ARG A 90 1.02 -9.46 -4.17
CA ARG A 90 2.13 -9.56 -5.14
C ARG A 90 2.41 -11.00 -5.58
N GLY A 91 1.69 -11.99 -5.03
CA GLY A 91 1.78 -13.40 -5.43
C GLY A 91 2.68 -14.26 -4.54
N MET A 92 3.12 -13.76 -3.38
CA MET A 92 3.82 -14.61 -2.43
C MET A 92 2.88 -15.70 -1.92
N SER A 93 3.38 -16.94 -1.83
CA SER A 93 2.59 -18.06 -1.31
C SER A 93 2.16 -17.81 0.13
N PRO A 94 0.88 -18.05 0.49
CA PRO A 94 0.43 -18.02 1.88
C PRO A 94 1.23 -18.94 2.80
N ASP A 95 1.70 -20.07 2.28
CA ASP A 95 2.55 -21.00 3.04
C ASP A 95 3.91 -20.36 3.39
N ALA A 96 4.53 -19.66 2.44
CA ALA A 96 5.80 -18.96 2.67
C ALA A 96 5.64 -17.81 3.67
N CYS A 97 4.55 -17.03 3.56
CA CYS A 97 4.21 -15.98 4.51
C CYS A 97 4.00 -16.54 5.93
N MET A 98 3.20 -17.60 6.06
CA MET A 98 2.92 -18.21 7.36
C MET A 98 4.16 -18.88 7.96
N ALA A 99 4.98 -19.53 7.13
CA ALA A 99 6.25 -20.11 7.55
C ALA A 99 7.21 -19.04 8.09
N GLU A 100 7.26 -17.85 7.45
CA GLU A 100 8.06 -16.73 7.95
C GLU A 100 7.62 -16.27 9.33
N MET A 101 6.30 -16.08 9.53
CA MET A 101 5.76 -15.68 10.82
C MET A 101 5.98 -16.71 11.92
N PHE A 102 6.05 -18.00 11.56
CA PHE A 102 6.37 -19.10 12.49
C PHE A 102 7.87 -19.30 12.72
N GLY A 103 8.71 -18.43 12.17
CA GLY A 103 10.17 -18.53 12.29
C GLY A 103 10.76 -19.75 11.61
N LYS A 104 10.17 -20.22 10.49
CA LYS A 104 10.62 -21.42 9.78
C LYS A 104 11.54 -21.07 8.60
N ALA A 105 12.50 -21.94 8.33
CA ALA A 105 13.44 -21.78 7.23
C ALA A 105 12.78 -21.76 5.84
N ALA A 106 11.54 -22.27 5.70
CA ALA A 106 10.73 -22.21 4.49
C ALA A 106 10.09 -20.82 4.25
N GLY A 107 10.19 -19.88 5.20
CA GLY A 107 9.69 -18.52 5.05
C GLY A 107 10.53 -17.69 4.08
N CYS A 108 9.94 -16.61 3.57
CA CYS A 108 10.52 -15.72 2.56
C CYS A 108 11.87 -15.09 2.99
N ALA A 109 12.04 -14.82 4.29
CA ALA A 109 13.30 -14.35 4.90
C ALA A 109 13.95 -15.42 5.79
N LYS A 110 13.66 -16.71 5.54
CA LYS A 110 14.17 -17.88 6.28
C LYS A 110 13.80 -17.85 7.76
N GLY A 111 12.64 -17.31 8.10
CA GLY A 111 12.11 -17.20 9.45
C GLY A 111 12.78 -16.14 10.32
N LYS A 112 13.51 -15.20 9.74
CA LYS A 112 14.23 -14.14 10.46
C LYS A 112 13.51 -12.80 10.47
N GLY A 113 12.59 -12.58 9.53
CA GLY A 113 11.84 -11.33 9.37
C GLY A 113 10.56 -11.27 10.21
N GLY A 114 9.90 -12.40 10.38
CA GLY A 114 8.60 -12.48 11.07
C GLY A 114 7.51 -11.68 10.33
N SER A 115 6.53 -11.18 11.08
CA SER A 115 5.35 -10.47 10.54
C SER A 115 5.65 -9.12 9.85
N MET A 116 6.82 -8.53 10.02
CA MET A 116 7.07 -7.15 9.61
C MET A 116 8.08 -7.00 8.47
N HIS A 117 8.61 -8.09 7.96
CA HIS A 117 9.73 -8.08 7.02
C HIS A 117 9.55 -9.17 5.95
N MET A 118 8.47 -9.05 5.18
CA MET A 118 8.18 -9.92 4.04
C MET A 118 8.87 -9.39 2.79
N PHE A 119 9.74 -10.19 2.17
CA PHE A 119 10.49 -9.83 0.97
C PHE A 119 10.28 -10.87 -0.12
N ASP A 120 9.99 -10.42 -1.34
CA ASP A 120 9.83 -11.30 -2.50
C ASP A 120 10.37 -10.60 -3.76
N ARG A 121 11.69 -10.62 -3.91
CA ARG A 121 12.34 -9.97 -5.04
C ARG A 121 11.87 -10.48 -6.41
N PRO A 122 11.63 -11.78 -6.64
CA PRO A 122 11.06 -12.26 -7.90
C PRO A 122 9.72 -11.58 -8.28
N ASN A 123 8.93 -11.17 -7.29
CA ASN A 123 7.68 -10.44 -7.47
C ASN A 123 7.82 -8.93 -7.23
N GLU A 124 9.04 -8.37 -7.33
CA GLU A 124 9.33 -6.94 -7.16
C GLU A 124 8.88 -6.37 -5.79
N LEU A 125 8.77 -7.19 -4.74
CA LEU A 125 8.48 -6.75 -3.39
C LEU A 125 9.78 -6.61 -2.59
N TYR A 126 10.19 -5.36 -2.36
CA TYR A 126 11.40 -4.98 -1.64
C TYR A 126 11.18 -4.78 -0.14
N GLY A 127 10.13 -5.40 0.37
CA GLY A 127 9.90 -5.69 1.76
C GLY A 127 9.07 -4.73 2.55
N GLY A 128 8.66 -5.27 3.70
CA GLY A 128 8.12 -4.55 4.83
C GLY A 128 9.23 -4.04 5.75
N HIS A 129 9.05 -2.83 6.25
CA HIS A 129 10.04 -2.16 7.10
C HIS A 129 9.46 -1.79 8.46
N GLY A 130 10.07 -2.33 9.53
CA GLY A 130 9.63 -2.09 10.92
C GLY A 130 9.87 -0.67 11.40
N ILE A 131 10.88 0.02 10.87
CA ILE A 131 11.15 1.43 11.24
C ILE A 131 10.20 2.34 10.49
N VAL A 132 9.36 3.05 11.23
CA VAL A 132 8.31 3.92 10.67
C VAL A 132 8.91 4.99 9.76
N GLY A 133 8.49 5.00 8.50
CA GLY A 133 8.93 5.97 7.50
C GLY A 133 10.24 5.62 6.78
N ALA A 134 11.02 4.62 7.24
CA ALA A 134 12.30 4.27 6.60
C ALA A 134 12.15 3.83 5.14
N GLN A 135 11.05 3.17 4.81
CA GLN A 135 10.74 2.75 3.43
C GLN A 135 10.61 3.91 2.43
N THR A 136 10.38 5.14 2.90
CA THR A 136 10.18 6.29 2.00
C THR A 136 11.45 6.66 1.25
N ALA A 137 12.60 6.61 1.92
CA ALA A 137 13.90 6.79 1.27
C ALA A 137 14.22 5.64 0.29
N LEU A 138 13.84 4.40 0.66
CA LEU A 138 13.99 3.24 -0.21
C LEU A 138 13.11 3.35 -1.46
N GLY A 139 11.87 3.82 -1.31
CA GLY A 139 10.95 4.09 -2.44
C GLY A 139 11.53 5.08 -3.44
N ALA A 140 12.09 6.19 -2.95
CA ALA A 140 12.81 7.14 -3.80
C ALA A 140 14.05 6.48 -4.47
N GLY A 141 14.79 5.63 -3.74
CA GLY A 141 15.92 4.88 -4.28
C GLY A 141 15.52 3.88 -5.37
N LEU A 142 14.41 3.16 -5.20
CA LEU A 142 13.87 2.25 -6.23
C LEU A 142 13.47 3.04 -7.49
N ALA A 143 12.81 4.18 -7.34
CA ALA A 143 12.46 5.04 -8.46
C ALA A 143 13.70 5.59 -9.18
N PHE A 144 14.74 5.95 -8.42
CA PHE A 144 16.03 6.34 -9.00
C PHE A 144 16.64 5.18 -9.79
N SER A 145 16.61 3.96 -9.25
CA SER A 145 17.13 2.77 -9.93
C SER A 145 16.44 2.53 -11.27
N VAL A 146 15.11 2.46 -11.30
CA VAL A 146 14.37 2.19 -12.55
C VAL A 146 14.57 3.29 -13.60
N LYS A 147 14.70 4.55 -13.16
CA LYS A 147 15.03 5.66 -14.05
C LYS A 147 16.44 5.57 -14.59
N TYR A 148 17.42 5.28 -13.74
CA TYR A 148 18.84 5.14 -14.11
C TYR A 148 19.07 3.97 -15.07
N GLU A 149 18.45 2.82 -14.80
CA GLU A 149 18.47 1.67 -15.69
C GLU A 149 18.01 2.02 -17.10
N ARG A 150 16.90 2.74 -17.22
CA ARG A 150 16.34 3.15 -18.50
C ARG A 150 17.15 4.25 -19.20
N GLU A 151 17.53 5.30 -18.46
CA GLU A 151 18.09 6.52 -19.07
C GLU A 151 19.60 6.46 -19.27
N VAL A 152 20.29 5.77 -18.38
CA VAL A 152 21.76 5.72 -18.37
C VAL A 152 22.29 4.36 -18.82
N LEU A 153 21.88 3.28 -18.14
CA LEU A 153 22.39 1.94 -18.44
C LEU A 153 21.78 1.34 -19.70
N LYS A 154 20.59 1.80 -20.13
CA LYS A 154 19.80 1.24 -21.25
C LYS A 154 19.53 -0.27 -21.08
N ARG A 155 19.61 -0.76 -19.85
CA ARG A 155 19.44 -2.16 -19.46
C ARG A 155 18.96 -2.22 -18.01
N ASP A 156 18.00 -3.10 -17.72
CA ASP A 156 17.55 -3.36 -16.36
C ASP A 156 18.46 -4.37 -15.60
N VAL A 157 18.17 -4.58 -14.33
CA VAL A 157 18.91 -5.52 -13.46
C VAL A 157 18.77 -6.98 -13.89
N TYR A 158 17.82 -7.31 -14.75
CA TYR A 158 17.59 -8.63 -15.30
C TYR A 158 18.27 -8.84 -16.66
N GLY A 159 18.91 -7.80 -17.20
CA GLY A 159 19.63 -7.84 -18.48
C GLY A 159 18.78 -7.50 -19.70
N ASN A 160 17.53 -7.08 -19.52
CA ASN A 160 16.68 -6.65 -20.64
C ASN A 160 17.13 -5.27 -21.15
N GLU A 161 17.38 -5.20 -22.47
CA GLU A 161 17.76 -3.93 -23.12
C GLU A 161 16.56 -3.00 -23.30
N ASN A 162 16.82 -1.69 -23.16
CA ASN A 162 15.81 -0.62 -23.31
C ASN A 162 14.54 -0.88 -22.48
N PRO A 163 14.64 -1.03 -21.15
CA PRO A 163 13.50 -1.35 -20.30
C PRO A 163 12.39 -0.31 -20.42
N PRO A 164 11.12 -0.71 -20.25
CA PRO A 164 9.99 0.20 -20.30
C PRO A 164 10.04 1.23 -19.17
N LYS A 165 9.20 2.26 -19.28
CA LYS A 165 8.99 3.17 -18.15
C LYS A 165 8.32 2.41 -17.01
N ARG A 166 9.00 2.30 -15.87
CA ARG A 166 8.49 1.74 -14.61
C ARG A 166 8.26 2.84 -13.59
N ILE A 167 7.44 2.57 -12.61
CA ILE A 167 7.19 3.43 -11.45
C ILE A 167 7.47 2.65 -10.17
N ALA A 168 7.95 3.30 -9.12
CA ALA A 168 8.12 2.67 -7.82
C ALA A 168 6.91 2.98 -6.92
N LEU A 169 6.39 1.97 -6.23
CA LEU A 169 5.31 2.11 -5.27
C LEU A 169 5.87 2.11 -3.85
N CYS A 170 5.57 3.15 -3.09
CA CYS A 170 6.04 3.29 -1.72
C CYS A 170 4.86 3.49 -0.77
N TYR A 171 4.45 2.42 -0.08
CA TYR A 171 3.33 2.45 0.87
C TYR A 171 3.79 2.91 2.25
N LEU A 172 2.98 3.75 2.88
CA LEU A 172 3.23 4.27 4.22
C LEU A 172 1.91 4.52 4.96
N GLY A 173 1.87 4.26 6.25
CA GLY A 173 0.73 4.66 7.08
C GLY A 173 0.72 6.17 7.36
N ASP A 174 -0.46 6.69 7.71
CA ASP A 174 -0.66 8.09 8.09
C ASP A 174 0.28 8.57 9.21
N GLY A 175 0.67 7.68 10.13
CA GLY A 175 1.67 7.97 11.17
C GLY A 175 3.08 8.25 10.66
N ALA A 176 3.42 7.84 9.45
CA ALA A 176 4.74 8.09 8.86
C ALA A 176 4.88 9.48 8.22
N LEU A 177 3.78 10.22 8.06
CA LEU A 177 3.74 11.50 7.34
C LEU A 177 4.65 12.59 7.92
N ASN A 178 4.95 12.51 9.21
CA ASN A 178 5.75 13.51 9.91
C ASN A 178 7.21 13.07 10.13
N GLN A 179 7.62 11.93 9.54
CA GLN A 179 9.02 11.50 9.58
C GLN A 179 9.88 12.35 8.64
N GLY A 180 11.05 12.81 9.14
CA GLY A 180 11.97 13.64 8.36
C GLY A 180 12.38 13.01 7.04
N CYS A 181 12.65 11.70 7.02
CA CYS A 181 13.07 10.99 5.82
C CYS A 181 12.03 11.02 4.69
N LEU A 182 10.72 11.12 4.98
CA LEU A 182 9.71 11.33 3.94
C LEU A 182 9.86 12.70 3.27
N HIS A 183 10.13 13.74 4.06
CA HIS A 183 10.33 15.11 3.54
C HIS A 183 11.57 15.18 2.65
N GLU A 184 12.66 14.54 3.08
CA GLU A 184 13.89 14.42 2.29
C GLU A 184 13.66 13.62 1.01
N ALA A 185 12.98 12.47 1.10
CA ALA A 185 12.66 11.61 -0.04
C ALA A 185 11.78 12.33 -1.08
N LYS A 186 10.74 13.07 -0.63
CA LYS A 186 9.90 13.87 -1.52
C LYS A 186 10.69 14.98 -2.22
N ASN A 187 11.56 15.68 -1.49
CA ASN A 187 12.40 16.71 -2.07
C ASN A 187 13.32 16.13 -3.17
N LEU A 188 13.99 15.01 -2.88
CA LEU A 188 14.84 14.33 -3.87
C LEU A 188 14.03 13.82 -5.07
N ALA A 189 12.84 13.26 -4.82
CA ALA A 189 11.96 12.79 -5.88
C ALA A 189 11.53 13.95 -6.81
N GLY A 190 11.23 15.12 -6.26
CA GLY A 190 10.93 16.33 -7.04
C GLY A 190 12.11 16.81 -7.85
N ILE A 191 13.29 17.00 -7.24
CA ILE A 191 14.51 17.49 -7.90
C ILE A 191 14.93 16.59 -9.06
N PHE A 192 14.92 15.27 -8.85
CA PHE A 192 15.35 14.30 -9.86
C PHE A 192 14.21 13.79 -10.74
N SER A 193 12.99 14.29 -10.58
CA SER A 193 11.79 13.82 -11.31
C SER A 193 11.71 12.29 -11.25
N LEU A 194 11.73 11.72 -10.04
CA LEU A 194 11.73 10.27 -9.84
C LEU A 194 10.29 9.74 -9.99
N PRO A 195 10.07 8.67 -10.75
CA PRO A 195 8.75 8.08 -10.93
C PRO A 195 8.36 7.21 -9.71
N VAL A 196 8.12 7.84 -8.56
CA VAL A 196 7.66 7.21 -7.33
C VAL A 196 6.25 7.66 -6.99
N ILE A 197 5.40 6.75 -6.55
CA ILE A 197 4.13 7.07 -5.93
C ILE A 197 4.24 6.79 -4.43
N PHE A 198 4.17 7.83 -3.61
CA PHE A 198 4.01 7.71 -2.17
C PHE A 198 2.53 7.50 -1.86
N ILE A 199 2.16 6.33 -1.37
CA ILE A 199 0.78 5.89 -1.15
C ILE A 199 0.53 5.86 0.35
N VAL A 200 -0.32 6.76 0.82
CA VAL A 200 -0.72 6.82 2.23
C VAL A 200 -1.89 5.87 2.46
N GLU A 201 -1.66 4.83 3.26
CA GLU A 201 -2.70 3.96 3.80
C GLU A 201 -3.36 4.66 4.99
N ASN A 202 -4.29 5.57 4.69
CA ASN A 202 -4.91 6.44 5.69
C ASN A 202 -6.02 5.71 6.43
N ASN A 203 -5.66 5.00 7.50
CA ASN A 203 -6.62 4.33 8.36
C ASN A 203 -7.07 5.19 9.56
N GLY A 204 -6.67 6.45 9.62
CA GLY A 204 -7.10 7.43 10.60
C GLY A 204 -6.38 7.37 11.95
N TYR A 205 -5.52 6.38 12.18
CA TYR A 205 -4.86 6.18 13.48
C TYR A 205 -3.39 5.75 13.37
N SER A 206 -2.53 6.58 13.90
CA SER A 206 -1.11 6.27 14.17
C SER A 206 -1.00 5.62 15.56
N MET A 207 -0.91 4.30 15.64
CA MET A 207 -1.19 3.54 16.87
C MET A 207 -2.55 3.93 17.44
N GLY A 208 -2.58 4.65 18.56
CA GLY A 208 -3.77 5.20 19.20
C GLY A 208 -3.96 6.71 19.02
N THR A 209 -3.11 7.38 18.24
CA THR A 209 -3.24 8.80 17.97
C THR A 209 -4.03 9.01 16.68
N SER A 210 -5.19 9.68 16.77
CA SER A 210 -5.97 10.02 15.58
C SER A 210 -5.19 10.96 14.67
N ILE A 211 -5.45 10.88 13.37
CA ILE A 211 -4.78 11.72 12.36
C ILE A 211 -4.98 13.21 12.65
N ALA A 212 -6.15 13.61 13.12
CA ALA A 212 -6.45 15.00 13.48
C ALA A 212 -5.59 15.55 14.63
N ARG A 213 -5.08 14.66 15.51
CA ARG A 213 -4.16 15.04 16.59
C ARG A 213 -2.69 14.90 16.18
N GLY A 214 -2.41 14.04 15.21
CA GLY A 214 -1.05 13.63 14.87
C GLY A 214 -0.41 14.42 13.73
N THR A 215 -1.21 15.07 12.87
CA THR A 215 -0.66 15.75 11.69
C THR A 215 -1.43 17.01 11.34
N THR A 216 -0.72 17.99 10.78
CA THR A 216 -1.34 19.15 10.14
C THR A 216 -1.99 18.74 8.81
N MET A 217 -2.97 19.51 8.34
CA MET A 217 -3.69 19.23 7.07
C MET A 217 -4.42 17.87 7.07
N ALA A 218 -4.87 17.41 8.26
CA ALA A 218 -5.52 16.11 8.42
C ALA A 218 -6.81 15.95 7.61
N HIS A 219 -7.42 17.05 7.16
CA HIS A 219 -8.61 17.07 6.33
C HIS A 219 -8.31 16.80 4.85
N ASP A 220 -7.08 17.15 4.41
CA ASP A 220 -6.61 16.92 3.06
C ASP A 220 -5.08 16.75 3.04
N LEU A 221 -4.63 15.51 2.93
CA LEU A 221 -3.20 15.19 2.93
C LEU A 221 -2.52 15.47 1.57
N THR A 222 -3.29 15.74 0.51
CA THR A 222 -2.72 16.02 -0.83
C THR A 222 -1.84 17.25 -0.81
N GLU A 223 -2.16 18.24 0.01
CA GLU A 223 -1.34 19.45 0.21
C GLU A 223 0.12 19.12 0.59
N LYS A 224 0.35 17.97 1.26
CA LYS A 224 1.70 17.51 1.62
C LYS A 224 2.51 17.01 0.42
N GLY A 225 1.85 16.57 -0.64
CA GLY A 225 2.47 16.24 -1.92
C GLY A 225 2.66 17.47 -2.79
N GLU A 226 1.63 18.31 -2.89
CA GLU A 226 1.64 19.55 -3.66
C GLU A 226 2.75 20.50 -3.23
N ALA A 227 3.07 20.56 -1.93
CA ALA A 227 4.18 21.34 -1.40
C ALA A 227 5.55 20.99 -1.99
N TYR A 228 5.68 19.82 -2.65
CA TYR A 228 6.89 19.36 -3.36
C TYR A 228 6.69 19.28 -4.87
N GLY A 229 5.62 19.87 -5.41
CA GLY A 229 5.31 19.86 -6.84
C GLY A 229 4.93 18.50 -7.39
N MET A 230 4.43 17.59 -6.55
CA MET A 230 4.02 16.25 -6.94
C MET A 230 2.61 16.24 -7.51
N LEU A 231 2.34 15.28 -8.41
CA LEU A 231 0.98 14.88 -8.72
C LEU A 231 0.31 14.40 -7.43
N SER A 232 -0.84 14.96 -7.07
CA SER A 232 -1.47 14.62 -5.80
C SER A 232 -2.92 14.25 -5.97
N ARG A 233 -3.36 13.18 -5.28
CA ARG A 233 -4.75 12.70 -5.33
C ARG A 233 -5.20 12.17 -3.97
N LYS A 234 -6.46 12.46 -3.65
CA LYS A 234 -7.18 11.84 -2.54
C LYS A 234 -8.21 10.86 -3.09
N ILE A 235 -8.15 9.62 -2.65
CA ILE A 235 -9.13 8.58 -2.93
C ILE A 235 -9.93 8.33 -1.64
N ASP A 236 -11.08 8.98 -1.52
CA ASP A 236 -11.93 8.91 -0.32
C ASP A 236 -12.99 7.79 -0.48
N SER A 237 -12.51 6.57 -0.72
CA SER A 237 -13.32 5.38 -0.90
C SER A 237 -12.61 4.15 -0.35
N MET A 238 -13.38 3.15 0.09
CA MET A 238 -12.93 1.79 0.42
C MET A 238 -13.44 0.76 -0.60
N ASP A 239 -14.12 1.20 -1.65
CA ASP A 239 -14.57 0.37 -2.76
C ASP A 239 -13.38 0.11 -3.72
N ILE A 240 -13.13 -1.14 -4.04
CA ILE A 240 -12.01 -1.55 -4.89
C ILE A 240 -12.08 -0.94 -6.30
N LEU A 241 -13.28 -0.72 -6.84
CA LEU A 241 -13.48 -0.17 -8.17
C LEU A 241 -13.12 1.32 -8.22
N ASP A 242 -13.48 2.07 -7.19
CA ASP A 242 -13.07 3.47 -7.04
C ASP A 242 -11.54 3.56 -6.89
N ILE A 243 -10.97 2.73 -6.01
CA ILE A 243 -9.52 2.70 -5.77
C ILE A 243 -8.78 2.35 -7.06
N TYR A 244 -9.19 1.29 -7.76
CA TYR A 244 -8.57 0.88 -9.02
C TYR A 244 -8.61 2.00 -10.06
N SER A 245 -9.79 2.57 -10.32
CA SER A 245 -9.96 3.55 -11.40
C SER A 245 -9.20 4.85 -11.13
N GLU A 246 -9.31 5.40 -9.91
CA GLU A 246 -8.65 6.65 -9.57
C GLU A 246 -7.13 6.47 -9.42
N PHE A 247 -6.68 5.32 -8.88
CA PHE A 247 -5.26 5.03 -8.76
C PHE A 247 -4.61 4.76 -10.11
N LYS A 248 -5.33 4.10 -11.03
CA LYS A 248 -4.84 3.85 -12.39
C LYS A 248 -4.55 5.15 -13.14
N GLU A 249 -5.43 6.14 -13.04
CA GLU A 249 -5.22 7.44 -13.68
C GLU A 249 -3.90 8.09 -13.23
N ILE A 250 -3.65 8.17 -11.91
CA ILE A 250 -2.44 8.81 -11.40
C ILE A 250 -1.19 7.96 -11.64
N ALA A 251 -1.32 6.62 -11.64
CA ALA A 251 -0.21 5.73 -11.95
C ALA A 251 0.21 5.85 -13.43
N ASP A 252 -0.75 5.92 -14.34
CA ASP A 252 -0.51 6.13 -15.76
C ASP A 252 0.12 7.51 -16.01
N GLU A 253 -0.34 8.56 -15.33
CA GLU A 253 0.23 9.92 -15.43
C GLU A 253 1.67 9.95 -14.88
N CYS A 254 1.92 9.39 -13.69
CA CYS A 254 3.26 9.26 -13.11
C CYS A 254 4.21 8.52 -14.06
N ARG A 255 3.74 7.43 -14.67
CA ARG A 255 4.50 6.63 -15.65
C ARG A 255 4.76 7.42 -16.94
N ALA A 256 3.76 8.10 -17.48
CA ALA A 256 3.89 8.86 -18.72
C ALA A 256 4.85 10.03 -18.56
N GLU A 257 4.66 10.82 -17.51
CA GLU A 257 5.43 12.04 -17.25
C GLU A 257 6.76 11.79 -16.54
N GLN A 258 6.94 10.63 -15.91
CA GLN A 258 8.11 10.29 -15.08
C GLN A 258 8.31 11.32 -13.95
N LYS A 259 7.22 11.67 -13.28
CA LYS A 259 7.17 12.59 -12.15
C LYS A 259 6.69 11.88 -10.90
N PRO A 260 7.10 12.34 -9.70
CA PRO A 260 6.61 11.75 -8.45
C PRO A 260 5.14 12.09 -8.20
N ALA A 261 4.46 11.18 -7.52
CA ALA A 261 3.08 11.35 -7.10
C ALA A 261 2.91 11.08 -5.60
N PHE A 262 1.87 11.66 -5.02
CA PHE A 262 1.46 11.46 -3.64
C PHE A 262 -0.04 11.15 -3.61
N VAL A 263 -0.42 10.00 -3.05
CA VAL A 263 -1.81 9.55 -3.03
C VAL A 263 -2.25 9.26 -1.60
N ASP A 264 -3.31 9.93 -1.15
CA ASP A 264 -3.98 9.67 0.12
C ASP A 264 -5.16 8.74 -0.13
N ILE A 265 -5.08 7.47 0.29
CA ILE A 265 -6.16 6.50 0.12
C ILE A 265 -6.79 6.20 1.48
N ARG A 266 -8.09 6.47 1.58
CA ARG A 266 -8.85 6.14 2.77
C ARG A 266 -9.00 4.63 2.92
N THR A 267 -8.75 4.16 4.13
CA THR A 267 -8.97 2.77 4.53
C THR A 267 -9.34 2.70 6.01
N TYR A 268 -9.58 1.51 6.54
CA TYR A 268 -9.83 1.35 7.96
C TYR A 268 -9.29 0.02 8.47
N ARG A 269 -8.64 0.04 9.62
CA ARG A 269 -8.05 -1.13 10.28
C ARG A 269 -9.04 -1.71 11.28
N TYR A 270 -9.58 -2.93 11.05
CA TYR A 270 -10.58 -3.54 11.95
C TYR A 270 -9.97 -4.03 13.27
N LYS A 271 -8.74 -4.49 13.25
CA LYS A 271 -8.02 -4.92 14.47
C LYS A 271 -7.19 -3.79 15.06
N GLY A 272 -6.61 -3.99 16.23
CA GLY A 272 -5.69 -3.06 16.86
C GLY A 272 -4.48 -2.72 15.99
N HIS A 273 -3.65 -1.80 16.47
CA HIS A 273 -2.41 -1.45 15.77
C HIS A 273 -1.52 -2.69 15.54
N SER A 274 -1.36 -3.49 16.59
CA SER A 274 -0.80 -4.84 16.54
C SER A 274 -1.75 -5.80 17.25
N MET A 275 -1.50 -7.10 17.17
CA MET A 275 -2.33 -8.10 17.82
C MET A 275 -2.31 -8.02 19.36
N SER A 276 -1.34 -7.33 19.95
CA SER A 276 -1.26 -7.05 21.40
C SER A 276 -1.94 -5.73 21.81
N ASP A 277 -2.46 -4.94 20.87
CA ASP A 277 -3.09 -3.64 21.13
C ASP A 277 -4.52 -3.82 21.67
N PRO A 278 -4.83 -3.30 22.90
CA PRO A 278 -6.16 -3.41 23.49
C PRO A 278 -7.21 -2.46 22.91
N GLN A 279 -6.87 -1.61 21.94
CA GLN A 279 -7.77 -0.72 21.20
C GLN A 279 -8.57 0.29 22.05
N LYS A 280 -8.05 0.76 23.17
CA LYS A 280 -8.75 1.67 24.10
C LYS A 280 -8.98 3.09 23.56
N TYR A 281 -8.45 3.43 22.40
CA TYR A 281 -8.48 4.76 21.78
C TYR A 281 -9.65 4.97 20.81
N ARG A 282 -10.42 3.92 20.51
CA ARG A 282 -11.62 3.97 19.64
C ARG A 282 -12.73 3.14 20.24
N THR A 283 -13.97 3.47 19.89
CA THR A 283 -15.13 2.74 20.43
C THR A 283 -15.41 1.48 19.61
N ARG A 284 -16.13 0.56 20.20
CA ARG A 284 -16.58 -0.65 19.51
C ARG A 284 -17.57 -0.32 18.39
N GLU A 285 -18.45 0.64 18.65
CA GLU A 285 -19.46 1.11 17.68
C GLU A 285 -18.78 1.69 16.43
N GLU A 286 -17.68 2.44 16.59
CA GLU A 286 -16.89 2.94 15.46
C GLU A 286 -16.39 1.78 14.59
N VAL A 287 -15.76 0.77 15.19
CA VAL A 287 -15.24 -0.39 14.46
C VAL A 287 -16.37 -1.16 13.76
N GLU A 288 -17.47 -1.45 14.48
CA GLU A 288 -18.62 -2.18 13.94
C GLU A 288 -19.29 -1.45 12.78
N SER A 289 -19.30 -0.11 12.77
CA SER A 289 -19.86 0.67 11.66
C SER A 289 -19.05 0.47 10.36
N TYR A 290 -17.73 0.32 10.47
CA TYR A 290 -16.90 0.02 9.31
C TYR A 290 -17.04 -1.44 8.87
N GLU A 291 -17.06 -2.39 9.82
CA GLU A 291 -17.18 -3.81 9.51
C GLU A 291 -18.53 -4.19 8.89
N LYS A 292 -19.63 -3.47 9.25
CA LYS A 292 -20.98 -3.79 8.76
C LYS A 292 -21.39 -2.99 7.54
N ASP A 293 -21.04 -1.70 7.50
CA ASP A 293 -21.62 -0.76 6.53
C ASP A 293 -20.64 -0.41 5.41
N LYS A 294 -19.34 -0.68 5.60
CA LYS A 294 -18.26 -0.25 4.70
C LYS A 294 -17.21 -1.34 4.46
N ASP A 295 -17.53 -2.59 4.72
CA ASP A 295 -16.62 -3.68 4.40
C ASP A 295 -16.39 -3.73 2.89
N SER A 296 -15.14 -3.87 2.50
CA SER A 296 -14.72 -3.92 1.10
C SER A 296 -14.92 -5.30 0.44
N ILE A 297 -15.40 -6.31 1.20
CA ILE A 297 -15.62 -7.68 0.71
C ILE A 297 -17.09 -8.06 0.78
#